data_8f08ca6db910e729f5d93098550aab35
#
_entry.id   8f08ca6db910e729f5d93098550aab35
#
_cell.length_a   1.000
_cell.length_b   1.000
_cell.length_c   1.000
_cell.angle_alpha   90.00
_cell.angle_beta   90.00
_cell.angle_gamma   90.00
#
_symmetry.space_group_name_H-M   'P 1'
#
loop_
_entity.id
_entity.type
_entity.pdbx_description
1 polymer ?
#
loop_
_entity_poly.entity_id
_entity_poly.type
_entity_poly.pdbx_seq_one_letter_code
_entity_poly.pdbx_strand_id
1 'polypeptide(L)'
;MNDAVELLRLKDAWRECERNAYYLCQALVLLDLIMPLTSERFEQLTDEQIRELDQFALRFAKLQDAIGNHLLPSLLSFFQEPYEDRPMLDKLNRLEKLGYFCDVEKWQESRKTRNKFTHDYPDDPEKNAAQLNLASESAAWLYSILIKIENKFQQDYPDIELGKTITQNLPIAWAELLPSTEHQKY
;
A
#
# COMPACT_ATOMS: atom_id res chain seq x y z
N MET A 1 -19.30 -24.10 5.15
CA MET A 1 -19.91 -23.30 4.05
C MET A 1 -19.54 -21.82 4.16
N ASN A 2 -19.35 -21.30 5.38
CA ASN A 2 -18.89 -19.91 5.61
C ASN A 2 -17.46 -19.69 5.15
N ASP A 3 -16.55 -20.63 5.42
CA ASP A 3 -15.11 -20.50 5.11
C ASP A 3 -14.81 -20.32 3.62
N ALA A 4 -15.58 -20.95 2.74
CA ALA A 4 -15.39 -20.80 1.29
C ALA A 4 -15.81 -19.39 0.78
N VAL A 5 -16.82 -18.80 1.40
CA VAL A 5 -17.28 -17.44 1.08
C VAL A 5 -16.25 -16.41 1.56
N GLU A 6 -15.73 -16.57 2.78
CA GLU A 6 -14.73 -15.66 3.33
C GLU A 6 -13.40 -15.74 2.57
N LEU A 7 -12.99 -16.95 2.14
CA LEU A 7 -11.84 -17.12 1.27
C LEU A 7 -12.03 -16.41 -0.09
N LEU A 8 -13.24 -16.50 -0.67
CA LEU A 8 -13.52 -15.80 -1.93
C LEU A 8 -13.43 -14.28 -1.77
N ARG A 9 -14.02 -13.72 -0.70
CA ARG A 9 -13.93 -12.31 -0.36
C ARG A 9 -12.47 -11.85 -0.18
N LEU A 10 -11.68 -12.65 0.53
CA LEU A 10 -10.26 -12.37 0.73
C LEU A 10 -9.50 -12.36 -0.60
N LYS A 11 -9.75 -13.34 -1.48
CA LYS A 11 -9.12 -13.39 -2.81
C LYS A 11 -9.54 -12.21 -3.69
N ASP A 12 -10.79 -11.76 -3.62
CA ASP A 12 -11.25 -10.61 -4.38
C ASP A 12 -10.62 -9.30 -3.87
N ALA A 13 -10.51 -9.12 -2.55
CA ALA A 13 -9.80 -8.01 -1.94
C ALA A 13 -8.30 -8.00 -2.29
N TRP A 14 -7.67 -9.18 -2.32
CA TRP A 14 -6.28 -9.33 -2.75
C TRP A 14 -6.08 -8.89 -4.20
N ARG A 15 -6.92 -9.38 -5.13
CA ARG A 15 -6.87 -8.99 -6.55
C ARG A 15 -7.06 -7.49 -6.77
N GLU A 16 -7.88 -6.83 -5.95
CA GLU A 16 -8.02 -5.38 -5.98
C GLU A 16 -6.73 -4.68 -5.58
N CYS A 17 -6.09 -5.13 -4.50
CA CYS A 17 -4.79 -4.62 -4.06
C CYS A 17 -3.71 -4.88 -5.11
N GLU A 18 -3.61 -6.10 -5.64
CA GLU A 18 -2.69 -6.48 -6.70
C GLU A 18 -2.78 -5.56 -7.93
N ARG A 19 -4.00 -5.32 -8.41
CA ARG A 19 -4.24 -4.43 -9.55
C ARG A 19 -3.83 -2.98 -9.26
N ASN A 20 -4.17 -2.45 -8.09
CA ASN A 20 -3.80 -1.08 -7.73
C ASN A 20 -2.29 -0.95 -7.49
N ALA A 21 -1.67 -1.95 -6.89
CA ALA A 21 -0.22 -2.03 -6.72
C ALA A 21 0.50 -2.06 -8.08
N TYR A 22 0.04 -2.87 -9.02
CA TYR A 22 0.60 -2.93 -10.38
C TYR A 22 0.61 -1.55 -11.07
N TYR A 23 -0.53 -0.86 -11.11
CA TYR A 23 -0.61 0.47 -11.75
C TYR A 23 0.14 1.56 -10.98
N LEU A 24 0.20 1.47 -9.66
CA LEU A 24 1.03 2.36 -8.85
C LEU A 24 2.51 2.18 -9.20
N CYS A 25 2.96 0.94 -9.34
CA CYS A 25 4.31 0.62 -9.76
C CYS A 25 4.64 1.20 -11.15
N GLN A 26 3.72 1.09 -12.12
CA GLN A 26 3.92 1.66 -13.45
C GLN A 26 4.11 3.18 -13.41
N ALA A 27 3.29 3.90 -12.65
CA ALA A 27 3.44 5.35 -12.47
C ALA A 27 4.80 5.70 -11.82
N LEU A 28 5.22 4.93 -10.82
CA LEU A 28 6.48 5.18 -10.12
C LEU A 28 7.72 4.92 -10.96
N VAL A 29 7.71 3.92 -11.85
CA VAL A 29 8.82 3.70 -12.80
C VAL A 29 9.05 4.93 -13.67
N LEU A 30 7.98 5.61 -14.09
CA LEU A 30 8.07 6.82 -14.90
C LEU A 30 8.53 8.03 -14.08
N LEU A 31 8.20 8.06 -12.79
CA LEU A 31 8.57 9.14 -11.87
C LEU A 31 9.96 8.97 -11.24
N ASP A 32 10.55 7.78 -11.29
CA ASP A 32 11.84 7.45 -10.65
C ASP A 32 12.99 8.40 -11.10
N LEU A 33 12.95 8.85 -12.35
CA LEU A 33 13.94 9.79 -12.91
C LEU A 33 13.86 11.21 -12.32
N ILE A 34 12.72 11.57 -11.73
CA ILE A 34 12.50 12.92 -11.19
C ILE A 34 12.42 12.95 -9.67
N MET A 35 12.24 11.80 -9.02
CA MET A 35 12.21 11.68 -7.55
C MET A 35 13.63 11.60 -6.96
N PRO A 36 13.89 12.17 -5.77
CA PRO A 36 12.97 13.01 -5.01
C PRO A 36 12.77 14.38 -5.68
N LEU A 37 11.57 14.93 -5.57
CA LEU A 37 11.24 16.26 -6.08
C LEU A 37 11.82 17.35 -5.18
N THR A 38 12.41 18.38 -5.82
CA THR A 38 12.68 19.69 -5.20
C THR A 38 11.66 20.72 -5.69
N SER A 39 11.57 21.89 -5.05
CA SER A 39 10.69 22.97 -5.50
C SER A 39 10.99 23.37 -6.94
N GLU A 40 12.30 23.49 -7.31
CA GLU A 40 12.73 23.86 -8.67
C GLU A 40 12.32 22.81 -9.71
N ARG A 41 12.47 21.52 -9.38
CA ARG A 41 12.03 20.43 -10.27
C ARG A 41 10.51 20.40 -10.40
N PHE A 42 9.78 20.66 -9.30
CA PHE A 42 8.33 20.70 -9.33
C PHE A 42 7.80 21.80 -10.27
N GLU A 43 8.40 22.98 -10.25
CA GLU A 43 8.03 24.09 -11.15
C GLU A 43 8.36 23.83 -12.64
N GLN A 44 9.28 22.90 -12.92
CA GLN A 44 9.74 22.55 -14.26
C GLN A 44 9.09 21.27 -14.80
N LEU A 45 8.09 20.72 -14.09
CA LEU A 45 7.39 19.52 -14.56
C LEU A 45 6.72 19.77 -15.90
N THR A 46 6.87 18.82 -16.80
CA THR A 46 6.12 18.78 -18.06
C THR A 46 4.68 18.32 -17.83
N ASP A 47 3.78 18.64 -18.75
CA ASP A 47 2.38 18.17 -18.72
C ASP A 47 2.29 16.64 -18.66
N GLU A 48 3.26 15.93 -19.23
CA GLU A 48 3.32 14.47 -19.15
C GLU A 48 3.67 13.99 -17.73
N GLN A 49 4.69 14.61 -17.12
CA GLN A 49 5.08 14.30 -15.74
C GLN A 49 3.96 14.63 -14.74
N ILE A 50 3.23 15.73 -14.97
CA ILE A 50 2.05 16.08 -14.15
C ILE A 50 0.98 14.99 -14.26
N ARG A 51 0.67 14.48 -15.47
CA ARG A 51 -0.28 13.38 -15.65
C ARG A 51 0.16 12.10 -14.92
N GLU A 52 1.46 11.79 -14.93
CA GLU A 52 2.00 10.64 -14.20
C GLU A 52 1.91 10.82 -12.68
N LEU A 53 2.15 12.04 -12.17
CA LEU A 53 1.94 12.37 -10.76
C LEU A 53 0.47 12.24 -10.35
N ASP A 54 -0.46 12.67 -11.18
CA ASP A 54 -1.91 12.48 -10.95
C ASP A 54 -2.28 11.00 -10.93
N GLN A 55 -1.73 10.22 -11.87
CA GLN A 55 -1.92 8.77 -11.90
C GLN A 55 -1.34 8.11 -10.64
N PHE A 56 -0.14 8.51 -10.22
CA PHE A 56 0.49 8.06 -8.99
C PHE A 56 -0.40 8.36 -7.77
N ALA A 57 -0.82 9.61 -7.60
CA ALA A 57 -1.66 10.04 -6.47
C ALA A 57 -2.98 9.25 -6.40
N LEU A 58 -3.63 9.06 -7.56
CA LEU A 58 -4.85 8.27 -7.68
C LEU A 58 -4.63 6.81 -7.27
N ARG A 59 -3.55 6.17 -7.74
CA ARG A 59 -3.26 4.76 -7.47
C ARG A 59 -2.80 4.53 -6.04
N PHE A 60 -2.03 5.46 -5.48
CA PHE A 60 -1.66 5.45 -4.07
C PHE A 60 -2.90 5.48 -3.16
N ALA A 61 -3.83 6.42 -3.43
CA ALA A 61 -5.08 6.52 -2.68
C ALA A 61 -5.92 5.25 -2.80
N LYS A 62 -6.09 4.71 -4.01
CA LYS A 62 -6.86 3.47 -4.25
C LYS A 62 -6.23 2.26 -3.58
N LEU A 63 -4.90 2.14 -3.59
CA LEU A 63 -4.23 1.03 -2.93
C LEU A 63 -4.43 1.08 -1.41
N GLN A 64 -4.27 2.25 -0.82
CA GLN A 64 -4.49 2.41 0.63
C GLN A 64 -5.95 2.11 1.02
N ASP A 65 -6.92 2.57 0.22
CA ASP A 65 -8.34 2.26 0.45
C ASP A 65 -8.62 0.76 0.30
N ALA A 66 -8.08 0.11 -0.72
CA ALA A 66 -8.23 -1.33 -0.94
C ALA A 66 -7.65 -2.14 0.23
N ILE A 67 -6.45 -1.79 0.70
CA ILE A 67 -5.85 -2.45 1.87
C ILE A 67 -6.73 -2.22 3.11
N GLY A 68 -7.05 -0.97 3.43
CA GLY A 68 -7.72 -0.61 4.69
C GLY A 68 -9.18 -1.06 4.75
N ASN A 69 -9.94 -0.87 3.68
CA ASN A 69 -11.38 -1.09 3.69
C ASN A 69 -11.78 -2.49 3.23
N HIS A 70 -10.91 -3.20 2.49
CA HIS A 70 -11.25 -4.50 1.93
C HIS A 70 -10.31 -5.61 2.41
N LEU A 71 -9.00 -5.50 2.19
CA LEU A 71 -8.06 -6.59 2.48
C LEU A 71 -7.94 -6.90 3.98
N LEU A 72 -7.64 -5.89 4.81
CA LEU A 72 -7.47 -6.11 6.25
C LEU A 72 -8.74 -6.62 6.95
N PRO A 73 -9.96 -6.08 6.66
CA PRO A 73 -11.19 -6.66 7.16
C PRO A 73 -11.43 -8.10 6.67
N SER A 74 -11.15 -8.40 5.40
CA SER A 74 -11.35 -9.74 4.84
C SER A 74 -10.41 -10.78 5.46
N LEU A 75 -9.18 -10.39 5.83
CA LEU A 75 -8.26 -11.25 6.58
C LEU A 75 -8.86 -11.62 7.95
N LEU A 76 -9.35 -10.64 8.71
CA LEU A 76 -9.96 -10.90 10.01
C LEU A 76 -11.20 -11.78 9.89
N SER A 77 -12.04 -11.55 8.87
CA SER A 77 -13.21 -12.37 8.60
C SER A 77 -12.83 -13.82 8.25
N PHE A 78 -11.82 -14.01 7.40
CA PHE A 78 -11.28 -15.33 7.06
C PHE A 78 -10.71 -16.05 8.30
N PHE A 79 -10.07 -15.33 9.22
CA PHE A 79 -9.59 -15.89 10.51
C PHE A 79 -10.70 -16.10 11.54
N GLN A 80 -11.97 -15.82 11.21
CA GLN A 80 -13.13 -15.89 12.10
C GLN A 80 -12.98 -14.98 13.34
N GLU A 81 -12.30 -13.84 13.18
CA GLU A 81 -12.12 -12.85 14.23
C GLU A 81 -13.33 -11.92 14.31
N PRO A 82 -13.91 -11.68 15.49
CA PRO A 82 -15.13 -10.88 15.65
C PRO A 82 -14.87 -9.37 15.61
N TYR A 83 -14.29 -8.87 14.51
CA TYR A 83 -13.84 -7.47 14.38
C TYR A 83 -14.64 -6.65 13.35
N GLU A 84 -15.76 -7.17 12.79
CA GLU A 84 -16.52 -6.47 11.74
C GLU A 84 -16.92 -5.06 12.17
N ASP A 85 -17.53 -4.90 13.34
CA ASP A 85 -18.02 -3.62 13.89
C ASP A 85 -16.98 -2.84 14.70
N ARG A 86 -15.73 -3.29 14.72
CA ARG A 86 -14.67 -2.63 15.49
C ARG A 86 -14.03 -1.48 14.70
N PRO A 87 -13.59 -0.42 15.40
CA PRO A 87 -12.78 0.65 14.78
C PRO A 87 -11.56 0.09 14.05
N MET A 88 -11.10 0.80 13.02
CA MET A 88 -9.91 0.41 12.25
C MET A 88 -8.68 0.18 13.15
N LEU A 89 -8.49 1.01 14.17
CA LEU A 89 -7.38 0.87 15.11
C LEU A 89 -7.37 -0.50 15.81
N ASP A 90 -8.53 -1.00 16.23
CA ASP A 90 -8.65 -2.31 16.86
C ASP A 90 -8.35 -3.43 15.87
N LYS A 91 -8.79 -3.28 14.61
CA LYS A 91 -8.49 -4.20 13.51
C LYS A 91 -6.98 -4.30 13.26
N LEU A 92 -6.30 -3.15 13.16
CA LEU A 92 -4.85 -3.09 12.97
C LEU A 92 -4.09 -3.73 14.13
N ASN A 93 -4.43 -3.37 15.37
CA ASN A 93 -3.83 -3.96 16.57
C ASN A 93 -4.01 -5.48 16.64
N ARG A 94 -5.17 -5.99 16.18
CA ARG A 94 -5.40 -7.43 16.13
C ARG A 94 -4.55 -8.11 15.06
N LEU A 95 -4.48 -7.55 13.86
CA LEU A 95 -3.66 -8.07 12.76
C LEU A 95 -2.16 -8.02 13.09
N GLU A 96 -1.72 -7.02 13.84
CA GLU A 96 -0.36 -6.94 14.35
C GLU A 96 -0.04 -8.09 15.32
N LYS A 97 -0.95 -8.39 16.27
CA LYS A 97 -0.82 -9.54 17.16
C LYS A 97 -0.83 -10.89 16.42
N LEU A 98 -1.52 -10.98 15.29
CA LEU A 98 -1.53 -12.15 14.42
C LEU A 98 -0.30 -12.22 13.48
N GLY A 99 0.53 -11.20 13.45
CA GLY A 99 1.72 -11.12 12.62
C GLY A 99 1.47 -10.70 11.16
N TYR A 100 0.25 -10.31 10.81
CA TYR A 100 -0.15 -9.90 9.46
C TYR A 100 0.02 -8.40 9.20
N PHE A 101 0.24 -7.62 10.23
CA PHE A 101 0.41 -6.18 10.13
C PHE A 101 1.61 -5.71 10.96
N CYS A 102 2.07 -4.50 10.73
CA CYS A 102 3.09 -3.85 11.53
C CYS A 102 2.94 -2.34 11.41
N ASP A 103 3.26 -1.62 12.49
CA ASP A 103 3.37 -0.18 12.53
C ASP A 103 2.05 0.57 12.28
N VAL A 104 1.19 0.52 13.29
CA VAL A 104 -0.10 1.21 13.30
C VAL A 104 0.06 2.74 13.18
N GLU A 105 1.15 3.30 13.73
CA GLU A 105 1.43 4.75 13.65
C GLU A 105 1.71 5.15 12.21
N LYS A 106 2.56 4.41 11.51
CA LYS A 106 2.89 4.64 10.10
C LYS A 106 1.67 4.48 9.18
N TRP A 107 0.73 3.60 9.51
CA TRP A 107 -0.57 3.54 8.83
C TRP A 107 -1.33 4.86 8.96
N GLN A 108 -1.39 5.44 10.16
CA GLN A 108 -2.06 6.72 10.38
C GLN A 108 -1.38 7.87 9.62
N GLU A 109 -0.05 7.87 9.57
CA GLU A 109 0.72 8.86 8.79
C GLU A 109 0.44 8.72 7.29
N SER A 110 0.47 7.49 6.76
CA SER A 110 0.14 7.21 5.36
C SER A 110 -1.28 7.67 5.00
N ARG A 111 -2.26 7.48 5.90
CA ARG A 111 -3.63 8.01 5.72
C ARG A 111 -3.67 9.54 5.70
N LYS A 112 -2.92 10.21 6.56
CA LYS A 112 -2.81 11.68 6.56
C LYS A 112 -2.21 12.17 5.24
N THR A 113 -1.16 11.52 4.74
CA THR A 113 -0.54 11.82 3.47
C THR A 113 -1.54 11.67 2.33
N ARG A 114 -2.25 10.54 2.25
CA ARG A 114 -3.30 10.30 1.24
C ARG A 114 -4.40 11.36 1.27
N ASN A 115 -4.87 11.75 2.44
CA ASN A 115 -5.96 12.72 2.57
C ASN A 115 -5.57 14.12 2.08
N LYS A 116 -4.28 14.47 2.08
CA LYS A 116 -3.79 15.72 1.54
C LYS A 116 -3.93 15.81 0.01
N PHE A 117 -3.90 14.68 -0.70
CA PHE A 117 -4.09 14.63 -2.16
C PHE A 117 -5.54 14.78 -2.61
N THR A 118 -6.52 14.69 -1.71
CA THR A 118 -7.95 14.89 -2.03
C THR A 118 -8.36 16.36 -2.00
N HIS A 119 -7.47 17.25 -1.56
CA HIS A 119 -7.66 18.69 -1.57
C HIS A 119 -6.72 19.32 -2.58
N ASP A 120 -7.18 20.35 -3.29
CA ASP A 120 -6.41 21.09 -4.28
C ASP A 120 -4.99 21.39 -3.76
N TYR A 121 -3.99 21.17 -4.63
CA TYR A 121 -2.60 21.49 -4.32
C TYR A 121 -2.50 22.98 -3.97
N PRO A 122 -2.01 23.35 -2.79
CA PRO A 122 -1.72 24.76 -2.53
C PRO A 122 -0.70 25.27 -3.54
N ASP A 123 -0.77 26.53 -3.94
CA ASP A 123 0.21 27.21 -4.82
C ASP A 123 1.57 27.37 -4.12
N ASP A 124 2.16 26.26 -3.67
CA ASP A 124 3.39 26.21 -2.88
C ASP A 124 4.24 25.02 -3.38
N PRO A 125 5.17 25.27 -4.34
CA PRO A 125 5.98 24.20 -4.95
C PRO A 125 6.80 23.40 -3.94
N GLU A 126 7.28 24.02 -2.86
CA GLU A 126 8.07 23.34 -1.82
C GLU A 126 7.22 22.33 -1.05
N LYS A 127 6.03 22.74 -0.62
CA LYS A 127 5.10 21.84 0.09
C LYS A 127 4.60 20.72 -0.82
N ASN A 128 4.32 21.03 -2.09
CA ASN A 128 3.88 20.03 -3.05
C ASN A 128 4.95 18.97 -3.31
N ALA A 129 6.21 19.38 -3.53
CA ALA A 129 7.34 18.47 -3.68
C ALA A 129 7.52 17.60 -2.44
N ALA A 130 7.50 18.19 -1.24
CA ALA A 130 7.62 17.47 0.02
C ALA A 130 6.47 16.44 0.21
N GLN A 131 5.23 16.80 -0.12
CA GLN A 131 4.07 15.89 -0.02
C GLN A 131 4.18 14.72 -0.99
N LEU A 132 4.62 14.94 -2.22
CA LEU A 132 4.80 13.89 -3.22
C LEU A 132 5.94 12.93 -2.81
N ASN A 133 7.03 13.45 -2.25
CA ASN A 133 8.09 12.60 -1.70
C ASN A 133 7.59 11.72 -0.54
N LEU A 134 6.85 12.29 0.41
CA LEU A 134 6.23 11.53 1.50
C LEU A 134 5.22 10.48 0.99
N ALA A 135 4.50 10.77 -0.08
CA ALA A 135 3.59 9.81 -0.69
C ALA A 135 4.35 8.66 -1.36
N SER A 136 5.49 8.93 -2.00
CA SER A 136 6.34 7.90 -2.57
C SER A 136 6.87 6.94 -1.49
N GLU A 137 7.37 7.48 -0.37
CA GLU A 137 7.80 6.68 0.79
C GLU A 137 6.64 5.87 1.38
N SER A 138 5.46 6.49 1.51
CA SER A 138 4.25 5.80 1.98
C SER A 138 3.81 4.69 1.04
N ALA A 139 3.92 4.89 -0.27
CA ALA A 139 3.61 3.89 -1.28
C ALA A 139 4.54 2.67 -1.16
N ALA A 140 5.86 2.89 -1.02
CA ALA A 140 6.83 1.81 -0.77
C ALA A 140 6.48 1.01 0.48
N TRP A 141 6.06 1.68 1.54
CA TRP A 141 5.63 1.03 2.76
C TRP A 141 4.33 0.22 2.59
N LEU A 142 3.34 0.70 1.82
CA LEU A 142 2.13 -0.09 1.50
C LEU A 142 2.47 -1.39 0.76
N TYR A 143 3.45 -1.36 -0.15
CA TYR A 143 3.97 -2.58 -0.77
C TYR A 143 4.56 -3.55 0.26
N SER A 144 5.34 -3.05 1.22
CA SER A 144 5.91 -3.89 2.28
C SER A 144 4.84 -4.58 3.12
N ILE A 145 3.70 -3.92 3.36
CA ILE A 145 2.53 -4.53 4.02
C ILE A 145 1.98 -5.69 3.17
N LEU A 146 1.77 -5.49 1.88
CA LEU A 146 1.26 -6.54 1.00
C LEU A 146 2.20 -7.74 0.96
N ILE A 147 3.50 -7.52 0.84
CA ILE A 147 4.52 -8.59 0.86
C ILE A 147 4.51 -9.33 2.19
N LYS A 148 4.40 -8.60 3.31
CA LYS A 148 4.30 -9.22 4.63
C LYS A 148 3.05 -10.10 4.76
N ILE A 149 1.89 -9.61 4.31
CA ILE A 149 0.64 -10.36 4.31
C ILE A 149 0.78 -11.62 3.44
N GLU A 150 1.30 -11.48 2.23
CA GLU A 150 1.51 -12.60 1.30
C GLU A 150 2.39 -13.69 1.91
N ASN A 151 3.57 -13.32 2.41
CA ASN A 151 4.53 -14.25 3.00
C ASN A 151 3.95 -14.95 4.24
N LYS A 152 3.31 -14.20 5.12
CA LYS A 152 2.71 -14.75 6.33
C LYS A 152 1.55 -15.68 6.00
N PHE A 153 0.69 -15.28 5.05
CA PHE A 153 -0.43 -16.11 4.61
C PHE A 153 0.05 -17.42 3.97
N GLN A 154 1.08 -17.37 3.13
CA GLN A 154 1.65 -18.55 2.52
C GLN A 154 2.30 -19.50 3.55
N GLN A 155 2.85 -18.96 4.64
CA GLN A 155 3.37 -19.77 5.76
C GLN A 155 2.26 -20.46 6.54
N ASP A 156 1.16 -19.74 6.83
CA ASP A 156 0.05 -20.27 7.64
C ASP A 156 -0.89 -21.17 6.83
N TYR A 157 -1.01 -20.91 5.51
CA TYR A 157 -1.94 -21.62 4.61
C TYR A 157 -1.23 -21.99 3.29
N PRO A 158 -0.27 -22.93 3.32
CA PRO A 158 0.58 -23.24 2.16
C PRO A 158 -0.20 -23.80 0.95
N ASP A 159 -1.39 -24.35 1.16
CA ASP A 159 -2.24 -24.90 0.11
C ASP A 159 -3.21 -23.89 -0.51
N ILE A 160 -3.17 -22.62 -0.07
CA ILE A 160 -4.08 -21.56 -0.53
C ILE A 160 -3.28 -20.44 -1.20
N GLU A 161 -3.51 -20.23 -2.49
CA GLU A 161 -3.02 -19.06 -3.21
C GLU A 161 -4.03 -17.92 -3.12
N LEU A 162 -3.58 -16.72 -2.71
CA LEU A 162 -4.39 -15.50 -2.70
C LEU A 162 -4.59 -14.94 -4.11
N GLY A 163 -3.53 -14.90 -4.90
CA GLY A 163 -3.47 -14.35 -6.25
C GLY A 163 -2.04 -14.34 -6.79
N LYS A 164 -1.72 -13.41 -7.69
CA LYS A 164 -0.37 -13.25 -8.21
C LYS A 164 0.54 -12.59 -7.17
N THR A 165 1.81 -12.96 -7.21
CA THR A 165 2.82 -12.42 -6.30
C THR A 165 3.07 -10.93 -6.55
N ILE A 166 2.98 -10.13 -5.50
CA ILE A 166 3.18 -8.67 -5.56
C ILE A 166 4.61 -8.31 -5.98
N THR A 167 5.61 -9.12 -5.59
CA THR A 167 7.03 -8.84 -5.81
C THR A 167 7.49 -8.91 -7.26
N GLN A 168 6.71 -9.51 -8.16
CA GLN A 168 7.14 -9.75 -9.56
C GLN A 168 7.25 -8.48 -10.41
N ASN A 169 6.72 -7.34 -9.96
CA ASN A 169 6.62 -6.11 -10.75
C ASN A 169 7.22 -4.88 -10.05
N LEU A 170 8.04 -5.05 -9.00
CA LEU A 170 8.63 -3.92 -8.29
C LEU A 170 9.76 -3.26 -9.09
N PRO A 171 9.83 -1.93 -9.16
CA PRO A 171 11.01 -1.22 -9.65
C PRO A 171 12.25 -1.61 -8.85
N ILE A 172 13.41 -1.71 -9.51
CA ILE A 172 14.68 -2.11 -8.87
C ILE A 172 15.02 -1.17 -7.70
N ALA A 173 14.80 0.14 -7.86
CA ALA A 173 14.99 1.13 -6.79
C ALA A 173 14.13 0.87 -5.54
N TRP A 174 13.01 0.20 -5.68
CA TRP A 174 12.11 -0.11 -4.57
C TRP A 174 12.41 -1.44 -3.89
N ALA A 175 13.02 -2.36 -4.62
CA ALA A 175 13.52 -3.60 -4.03
C ALA A 175 14.57 -3.33 -2.94
N GLU A 176 15.32 -2.21 -3.06
CA GLU A 176 16.30 -1.75 -2.07
C GLU A 176 15.66 -1.02 -0.86
N LEU A 177 14.46 -0.46 -1.03
CA LEU A 177 13.71 0.22 0.04
C LEU A 177 12.85 -0.75 0.88
N LEU A 178 12.62 -1.95 0.38
CA LEU A 178 11.92 -2.98 1.13
C LEU A 178 12.83 -3.49 2.25
N PRO A 179 12.31 -3.63 3.48
CA PRO A 179 13.08 -4.23 4.56
C PRO A 179 13.55 -5.62 4.10
N SER A 180 14.88 -5.80 4.09
CA SER A 180 15.50 -7.09 3.77
C SER A 180 14.85 -8.18 4.63
N THR A 181 14.39 -9.24 4.00
CA THR A 181 13.75 -10.41 4.62
C THR A 181 14.67 -11.18 5.60
N GLU A 182 15.90 -10.69 5.83
CA GLU A 182 16.91 -11.37 6.64
C GLU A 182 16.85 -11.10 8.14
N HIS A 183 15.96 -10.25 8.65
CA HIS A 183 15.92 -9.91 10.09
C HIS A 183 14.66 -10.40 10.82
N GLN A 184 14.12 -11.56 10.44
CA GLN A 184 13.11 -12.27 11.24
C GLN A 184 13.59 -13.67 11.67
N LYS A 185 14.80 -13.71 12.26
CA LYS A 185 15.14 -14.78 13.21
C LYS A 185 15.23 -14.12 14.59
N TYR A 186 14.09 -14.17 15.31
CA TYR A 186 14.00 -14.32 16.77
C TYR A 186 12.53 -14.30 17.16
#